data_ddde49fd2cdaaa688321348a3c1a57b9
#
_entry.id   ddde49fd2cdaaa688321348a3c1a57b9
#
_cell.length_a   1.000
_cell.length_b   1.000
_cell.length_c   1.000
_cell.angle_alpha   90.00
_cell.angle_beta   90.00
_cell.angle_gamma   90.00
#
_symmetry.space_group_name_H-M   'P 1'
#
loop_
_entity.id
_entity.type
_entity.pdbx_description
1 polymer ?
#
loop_
_entity_poly.entity_id
_entity_poly.type
_entity_poly.pdbx_seq_one_letter_code
_entity_poly.pdbx_strand_id
1 'polypeptide(L)'
;MHNVRAAYSNRCAITGLRLINGGGRPEVQAAHIQPVASKGPDSVRNGLALSGTVHWMFDRGLISIGDDYKILIAKNHVPDDAARLR
;
A
#
# COMPACT_ATOMS: atom_id res chain seq x y z
N MET A 1 -9.65 1.36 10.43
CA MET A 1 -9.49 1.20 8.96
C MET A 1 -10.14 -0.07 8.43
N HIS A 2 -11.37 -0.36 8.85
CA HIS A 2 -12.00 -1.65 8.55
C HIS A 2 -12.29 -1.90 7.08
N ASN A 3 -12.51 -0.83 6.31
CA ASN A 3 -13.00 -0.97 4.93
C ASN A 3 -11.94 -0.70 3.86
N VAL A 4 -10.68 -0.52 4.24
CA VAL A 4 -9.63 -0.18 3.25
C VAL A 4 -9.46 -1.31 2.23
N ARG A 5 -9.35 -2.56 2.68
CA ARG A 5 -9.21 -3.70 1.77
C ARG A 5 -10.39 -3.79 0.81
N ALA A 6 -11.61 -3.63 1.33
CA ALA A 6 -12.82 -3.70 0.51
C ALA A 6 -12.89 -2.54 -0.48
N ALA A 7 -12.49 -1.33 -0.08
CA ALA A 7 -12.47 -0.16 -0.95
C ALA A 7 -11.58 -0.38 -2.17
N TYR A 8 -10.53 -1.20 -2.04
CA TYR A 8 -9.63 -1.55 -3.14
C TYR A 8 -9.97 -2.91 -3.77
N SER A 9 -11.13 -3.47 -3.45
CA SER A 9 -11.56 -4.79 -3.95
C SER A 9 -10.54 -5.88 -3.65
N ASN A 10 -9.85 -5.78 -2.52
CA ASN A 10 -8.80 -6.69 -2.06
C ASN A 10 -7.60 -6.76 -3.02
N ARG A 11 -7.41 -5.72 -3.83
CA ARG A 11 -6.26 -5.59 -4.73
C ARG A 11 -5.24 -4.62 -4.15
N CYS A 12 -3.96 -4.90 -4.42
CA CYS A 12 -2.91 -3.94 -4.12
C CYS A 12 -3.11 -2.67 -4.94
N ALA A 13 -3.08 -1.51 -4.29
CA ALA A 13 -3.28 -0.23 -4.95
C ALA A 13 -2.19 0.09 -5.97
N ILE A 14 -1.00 -0.51 -5.82
CA ILE A 14 0.15 -0.24 -6.68
C ILE A 14 0.28 -1.27 -7.79
N THR A 15 0.21 -2.56 -7.45
CA THR A 15 0.45 -3.63 -8.43
C THR A 15 -0.83 -4.19 -9.04
N GLY A 16 -1.98 -3.96 -8.41
CA GLY A 16 -3.23 -4.58 -8.80
C GLY A 16 -3.37 -6.04 -8.40
N LEU A 17 -2.34 -6.60 -7.77
CA LEU A 17 -2.32 -8.00 -7.39
C LEU A 17 -3.44 -8.31 -6.38
N ARG A 18 -4.17 -9.37 -6.63
CA ARG A 18 -5.22 -9.86 -5.73
C ARG A 18 -4.97 -11.35 -5.45
N LEU A 19 -4.54 -11.63 -4.23
CA LEU A 19 -4.33 -13.00 -3.77
C LEU A 19 -5.25 -13.24 -2.58
N ILE A 20 -6.01 -14.32 -2.64
CA ILE A 20 -6.91 -14.72 -1.56
C ILE A 20 -6.64 -16.20 -1.29
N ASN A 21 -6.39 -16.55 -0.02
CA ASN A 21 -6.12 -17.93 0.32
C ASN A 21 -7.39 -18.79 0.31
N GLY A 22 -7.23 -20.09 0.53
CA GLY A 22 -8.34 -21.04 0.55
C GLY A 22 -9.39 -20.76 1.63
N GLY A 23 -9.04 -19.99 2.65
CA GLY A 23 -9.97 -19.56 3.69
C GLY A 23 -10.65 -18.23 3.41
N GLY A 24 -10.39 -17.63 2.24
CA GLY A 24 -11.01 -16.37 1.86
C GLY A 24 -10.30 -15.12 2.36
N ARG A 25 -9.09 -15.25 2.93
CA ARG A 25 -8.35 -14.11 3.46
C ARG A 25 -7.50 -13.45 2.38
N PRO A 26 -7.70 -12.13 2.11
CA PRO A 26 -6.87 -11.40 1.16
C PRO A 26 -5.44 -11.22 1.67
N GLU A 27 -4.49 -11.24 0.77
CA GLU A 27 -3.08 -11.03 1.09
C GLU A 27 -2.79 -9.56 1.38
N VAL A 28 -3.51 -8.63 0.75
CA VAL A 28 -3.27 -7.20 0.95
C VAL A 28 -3.49 -6.78 2.39
N GLN A 29 -2.72 -5.78 2.80
CA GLN A 29 -2.74 -5.21 4.14
C GLN A 29 -3.19 -3.75 4.04
N ALA A 30 -3.90 -3.28 5.06
CA ALA A 30 -4.30 -1.87 5.13
C ALA A 30 -3.13 -1.05 5.68
N ALA A 31 -2.77 0.02 4.96
CA ALA A 31 -1.72 0.94 5.35
C ALA A 31 -2.26 2.37 5.40
N HIS A 32 -1.82 3.15 6.39
CA HIS A 32 -2.16 4.58 6.44
C HIS A 32 -1.24 5.37 5.51
N ILE A 33 -1.81 6.28 4.70
CA ILE A 33 -1.03 7.20 3.90
C ILE A 33 -0.29 8.16 4.82
N GLN A 34 -1.00 8.74 5.79
CA GLN A 34 -0.44 9.56 6.85
C GLN A 34 -0.66 8.85 8.18
N PRO A 35 0.40 8.59 8.97
CA PRO A 35 0.24 7.88 10.23
C PRO A 35 -0.75 8.55 11.18
N VAL A 36 -1.56 7.76 11.87
CA VAL A 36 -2.49 8.27 12.88
C VAL A 36 -1.73 8.98 13.99
N ALA A 37 -0.55 8.46 14.36
CA ALA A 37 0.30 9.08 15.38
C ALA A 37 0.78 10.48 14.99
N SER A 38 0.77 10.82 13.70
CA SER A 38 1.09 12.14 13.16
C SER A 38 -0.17 12.92 12.79
N LYS A 39 -1.28 12.63 13.47
CA LYS A 39 -2.59 13.25 13.27
C LYS A 39 -3.23 12.94 11.92
N GLY A 40 -2.81 11.88 11.25
CA GLY A 40 -3.49 11.38 10.06
C GLY A 40 -4.85 10.78 10.45
N PRO A 41 -5.90 10.97 9.65
CA PRO A 41 -7.20 10.40 9.97
C PRO A 41 -7.22 8.88 9.87
N ASP A 42 -7.94 8.22 10.78
CA ASP A 42 -8.16 6.77 10.72
C ASP A 42 -9.43 6.50 9.90
N SER A 43 -9.32 6.69 8.60
CA SER A 43 -10.43 6.52 7.67
C SER A 43 -9.96 5.87 6.37
N VAL A 44 -10.91 5.40 5.57
CA VAL A 44 -10.64 4.81 4.26
C VAL A 44 -9.89 5.79 3.35
N ARG A 45 -10.17 7.08 3.45
CA ARG A 45 -9.51 8.11 2.64
C ARG A 45 -8.02 8.24 2.93
N ASN A 46 -7.60 7.82 4.12
CA ASN A 46 -6.19 7.81 4.51
C ASN A 46 -5.59 6.41 4.43
N GLY A 47 -6.21 5.52 3.67
CA GLY A 47 -5.80 4.13 3.61
C GLY A 47 -5.45 3.66 2.21
N LEU A 48 -4.48 2.76 2.17
CA LEU A 48 -4.10 2.02 0.96
C LEU A 48 -4.13 0.53 1.26
N ALA A 49 -4.62 -0.25 0.31
CA ALA A 49 -4.44 -1.70 0.37
C ALA A 49 -3.13 -2.03 -0.36
N LEU A 50 -2.20 -2.65 0.32
CA LEU A 50 -0.88 -2.95 -0.22
C LEU A 50 -0.52 -4.42 0.00
N SER A 51 0.03 -5.06 -1.02
CA SER A 51 0.62 -6.39 -0.86
C SER A 51 1.82 -6.31 0.10
N GLY A 52 2.20 -7.45 0.68
CA GLY A 52 3.21 -7.49 1.74
C GLY A 52 4.53 -6.82 1.38
N THR A 53 5.08 -7.13 0.19
CA THR A 53 6.33 -6.53 -0.26
C THR A 53 6.20 -5.01 -0.43
N VAL A 54 5.11 -4.58 -1.04
CA VAL A 54 4.86 -3.16 -1.27
C VAL A 54 4.66 -2.43 0.06
N HIS A 55 3.92 -3.03 1.00
CA HIS A 55 3.72 -2.46 2.33
C HIS A 55 5.05 -2.30 3.07
N TRP A 56 5.91 -3.32 2.99
CA TRP A 56 7.25 -3.27 3.57
C TRP A 56 8.06 -2.08 3.04
N MET A 57 8.01 -1.87 1.72
CA MET A 57 8.70 -0.75 1.08
C MET A 57 8.11 0.60 1.49
N PHE A 58 6.77 0.67 1.58
CA PHE A 58 6.07 1.90 1.96
C PHE A 58 6.44 2.32 3.38
N ASP A 59 6.44 1.38 4.33
CA ASP A 59 6.77 1.64 5.73
C ASP A 59 8.20 2.16 5.91
N ARG A 60 9.10 1.81 4.99
CA ARG A 60 10.52 2.18 5.07
C ARG A 60 10.89 3.37 4.19
N GLY A 61 9.90 4.03 3.62
CA GLY A 61 10.12 5.21 2.81
C GLY A 61 10.76 4.95 1.46
N LEU A 62 10.80 3.68 1.02
CA LEU A 62 11.32 3.33 -0.32
C LEU A 62 10.35 3.75 -1.42
N ILE A 63 9.08 3.72 -1.11
CA ILE A 63 8.02 4.27 -1.97
C ILE A 63 7.12 5.15 -1.12
N SER A 64 6.42 6.08 -1.77
CA SER A 64 5.52 7.00 -1.13
C SER A 64 4.41 7.39 -2.09
N ILE A 65 3.43 8.13 -1.59
CA ILE A 65 2.33 8.66 -2.39
C ILE A 65 2.40 10.17 -2.36
N GLY A 66 2.47 10.78 -3.54
CA GLY A 66 2.45 12.24 -3.67
C GLY A 66 1.04 12.80 -3.52
N ASP A 67 0.94 14.13 -3.46
CA ASP A 67 -0.34 14.83 -3.30
C ASP A 67 -1.30 14.56 -4.46
N ASP A 68 -0.77 14.20 -5.62
CA ASP A 68 -1.53 13.85 -6.82
C ASP A 68 -1.82 12.35 -6.91
N TYR A 69 -1.62 11.61 -5.83
CA TYR A 69 -1.77 10.16 -5.71
C TYR A 69 -0.82 9.37 -6.63
N LYS A 70 0.22 9.99 -7.15
CA LYS A 70 1.25 9.30 -7.91
C LYS A 70 2.26 8.67 -6.97
N ILE A 71 2.79 7.52 -7.40
CA ILE A 71 3.77 6.77 -6.64
C ILE A 71 5.14 7.43 -6.81
N LEU A 72 5.80 7.68 -5.68
CA LEU A 72 7.15 8.21 -5.62
C LEU A 72 8.11 7.11 -5.20
N ILE A 73 9.21 6.97 -5.91
CA ILE A 73 10.23 5.95 -5.62
C ILE A 73 11.52 6.64 -5.19
N ALA A 74 12.09 6.19 -4.07
CA ALA A 74 13.36 6.72 -3.57
C ALA A 74 14.50 6.21 -4.46
N LYS A 75 15.04 7.09 -5.30
CA LYS A 75 15.97 6.72 -6.38
C LYS A 75 17.24 6.01 -5.91
N ASN A 76 17.72 6.34 -4.71
CA ASN A 76 19.00 5.83 -4.21
C ASN A 76 18.84 4.61 -3.30
N HIS A 77 17.62 4.15 -3.05
CA HIS A 77 17.36 3.13 -2.05
C HIS A 77 16.54 1.95 -2.56
N VAL A 78 15.96 2.07 -3.76
CA VAL A 78 15.14 1.01 -4.32
C VAL A 78 15.96 0.27 -5.38
N PRO A 79 16.20 -1.04 -5.19
CA PRO A 79 16.93 -1.83 -6.19
C PRO A 79 16.13 -1.96 -7.49
N ASP A 80 16.83 -2.29 -8.58
CA ASP A 80 16.21 -2.43 -9.90
C ASP A 80 15.06 -3.42 -9.90
N ASP A 81 15.09 -4.42 -9.02
CA ASP A 81 14.02 -5.39 -8.87
C ASP A 81 12.67 -4.76 -8.52
N ALA A 82 12.67 -3.56 -7.95
CA ALA A 82 11.43 -2.86 -7.65
C ALA A 82 10.61 -2.54 -8.90
N ALA A 83 11.25 -2.47 -10.06
CA ALA A 83 10.56 -2.25 -11.34
C ALA A 83 9.57 -3.39 -11.66
N ARG A 84 9.78 -4.58 -11.10
CA ARG A 84 8.90 -5.73 -11.28
C ARG A 84 7.54 -5.57 -10.60
N LEU A 85 7.41 -4.56 -9.74
CA LEU A 85 6.14 -4.29 -9.06
C LEU A 85 5.10 -3.61 -9.95
N ARG A 86 5.46 -3.23 -11.15
CA ARG A 86 4.57 -2.53 -12.08
C ARG A 86 3.84 -3.49 -13.00
#